data_9144f8af3be737015e506e764232aa29
#
_entry.id   9144f8af3be737015e506e764232aa29
#
_cell.length_a   1.000
_cell.length_b   1.000
_cell.length_c   1.000
_cell.angle_alpha   90.00
_cell.angle_beta   90.00
_cell.angle_gamma   90.00
#
_symmetry.space_group_name_H-M   'P 1'
#
loop_
_entity.id
_entity.type
_entity.pdbx_description
1 polymer ?
#
loop_
_entity_poly.entity_id
_entity_poly.type
_entity_poly.pdbx_seq_one_letter_code
_entity_poly.pdbx_strand_id
1 'polypeptide(L)'
;MEFKTKSGKKVKFKEISVLELCKLKDVLHKSVDYSSDDNTFTAPFECMYRWISTGVKGFTDDMFLSFSEDEKVEIFVKMQDHFILGEEKASK
;
A
#
# COMPACT_ATOMS: atom_id res chain seq x y z
N MET A 1 -6.67 10.31 5.41
CA MET A 1 -5.60 11.04 4.70
C MET A 1 -5.85 10.99 3.21
N GLU A 2 -5.62 12.07 2.52
CA GLU A 2 -5.73 12.13 1.06
C GLU A 2 -4.35 12.20 0.44
N PHE A 3 -4.17 11.46 -0.65
CA PHE A 3 -2.91 11.40 -1.38
C PHE A 3 -3.18 11.62 -2.86
N LYS A 4 -2.32 12.41 -3.48
CA LYS A 4 -2.42 12.69 -4.91
C LYS A 4 -1.19 12.11 -5.62
N THR A 5 -1.43 11.28 -6.62
CA THR A 5 -0.35 10.70 -7.41
C THR A 5 0.29 11.77 -8.30
N LYS A 6 1.47 11.47 -8.82
CA LYS A 6 2.15 12.39 -9.74
C LYS A 6 1.33 12.66 -10.99
N SER A 7 0.51 11.70 -11.40
CA SER A 7 -0.38 11.86 -12.55
C SER A 7 -1.63 12.68 -12.25
N GLY A 8 -1.87 13.02 -10.98
CA GLY A 8 -3.00 13.84 -10.57
C GLY A 8 -4.20 13.09 -10.02
N LYS A 9 -4.13 11.79 -9.88
CA LYS A 9 -5.24 11.02 -9.30
C LYS A 9 -5.25 11.17 -7.79
N LYS A 10 -6.43 11.40 -7.24
CA LYS A 10 -6.61 11.54 -5.79
C LYS A 10 -7.08 10.22 -5.20
N VAL A 11 -6.45 9.84 -4.09
CA VAL A 11 -6.77 8.61 -3.36
C VAL A 11 -6.92 8.97 -1.89
N LYS A 12 -7.97 8.48 -1.25
CA LYS A 12 -8.17 8.67 0.18
C LYS A 12 -7.92 7.35 0.89
N PHE A 13 -7.13 7.40 1.96
CA PHE A 13 -6.89 6.24 2.79
C PHE A 13 -7.87 6.24 3.95
N LYS A 14 -8.46 5.08 4.21
CA LYS A 14 -9.35 4.91 5.36
C LYS A 14 -8.57 4.33 6.53
N GLU A 15 -9.10 4.49 7.73
CA GLU A 15 -8.51 3.87 8.90
C GLU A 15 -8.71 2.35 8.84
N ILE A 16 -7.69 1.62 9.24
CA ILE A 16 -7.77 0.16 9.32
C ILE A 16 -7.43 -0.27 10.75
N SER A 17 -7.96 -1.42 11.15
CA SER A 17 -7.68 -1.94 12.48
C SER A 17 -6.24 -2.45 12.57
N VAL A 18 -5.74 -2.58 13.79
CA VAL A 18 -4.42 -3.15 14.04
C VAL A 18 -4.32 -4.56 13.46
N LEU A 19 -5.39 -5.35 13.60
CA LEU A 19 -5.40 -6.70 13.05
C LEU A 19 -5.28 -6.71 11.52
N GLU A 20 -6.02 -5.83 10.86
CA GLU A 20 -5.93 -5.69 9.41
C GLU A 20 -4.53 -5.28 8.98
N LEU A 21 -3.93 -4.35 9.70
CA LEU A 21 -2.55 -3.90 9.42
C LEU A 21 -1.57 -5.06 9.60
N CYS A 22 -1.74 -5.87 10.64
CA CYS A 22 -0.88 -7.04 10.86
C CYS A 22 -1.00 -8.03 9.71
N LYS A 23 -2.22 -8.25 9.21
CA LYS A 23 -2.43 -9.15 8.06
C LYS A 23 -1.73 -8.61 6.81
N LEU A 24 -1.78 -7.30 6.60
CA LEU A 24 -1.08 -6.69 5.47
C LEU A 24 0.43 -6.81 5.61
N LYS A 25 0.97 -6.62 6.81
CA LYS A 25 2.39 -6.81 7.05
C LYS A 25 2.83 -8.25 6.78
N ASP A 26 2.00 -9.22 7.18
CA ASP A 26 2.29 -10.63 6.91
C ASP A 26 2.32 -10.92 5.41
N VAL A 27 1.37 -10.38 4.67
CA VAL A 27 1.34 -10.52 3.21
C VAL A 27 2.60 -9.93 2.60
N LEU A 28 3.03 -8.76 3.07
CA LEU A 28 4.24 -8.10 2.60
C LEU A 28 5.47 -8.98 2.84
N HIS A 29 5.61 -9.51 4.06
CA HIS A 29 6.74 -10.38 4.40
C HIS A 29 6.80 -11.64 3.55
N LYS A 30 5.66 -12.24 3.26
CA LYS A 30 5.60 -13.45 2.44
C LYS A 30 5.90 -13.17 0.97
N SER A 31 5.63 -11.94 0.52
CA SER A 31 5.72 -11.57 -0.88
C SER A 31 7.07 -11.01 -1.28
N VAL A 32 7.84 -10.50 -0.33
CA VAL A 32 9.14 -9.88 -0.61
C VAL A 32 10.22 -10.95 -0.54
N ASP A 33 11.04 -11.01 -1.59
CA ASP A 33 12.19 -11.92 -1.62
C ASP A 33 13.40 -11.19 -1.05
N TYR A 34 13.73 -11.50 0.19
CA TYR A 34 14.86 -10.88 0.88
C TYR A 34 16.21 -11.46 0.45
N SER A 35 16.21 -12.49 -0.39
CA SER A 35 17.44 -13.07 -0.88
C SER A 35 18.00 -12.32 -2.09
N SER A 36 17.26 -11.36 -2.62
CA SER A 36 17.69 -10.58 -3.77
C SER A 36 18.80 -9.61 -3.37
N ASP A 37 19.89 -9.60 -4.15
CA ASP A 37 21.07 -8.77 -3.85
C ASP A 37 20.96 -7.33 -4.32
N ASP A 38 19.97 -7.00 -5.14
CA ASP A 38 19.88 -5.67 -5.75
C ASP A 38 19.06 -4.65 -4.97
N ASN A 39 18.63 -4.99 -3.77
CA ASN A 39 17.88 -4.10 -2.90
C ASN A 39 16.64 -3.47 -3.55
N THR A 40 16.22 -4.00 -4.68
CA THR A 40 15.02 -3.50 -5.34
C THR A 40 13.81 -4.10 -4.66
N PHE A 41 12.98 -3.23 -4.14
CA PHE A 41 11.74 -3.64 -3.51
C PHE A 41 10.68 -3.82 -4.59
N THR A 42 10.46 -5.07 -4.99
CA THR A 42 9.39 -5.40 -5.93
C THR A 42 8.33 -6.20 -5.20
N ALA A 43 7.18 -5.59 -4.99
CA ALA A 43 6.05 -6.31 -4.42
C ALA A 43 5.25 -6.91 -5.58
N PRO A 44 4.82 -8.18 -5.44
CA PRO A 44 3.91 -8.77 -6.41
C PRO A 44 2.60 -7.98 -6.49
N PHE A 45 1.98 -8.00 -7.66
CA PHE A 45 0.72 -7.28 -7.88
C PHE A 45 -0.37 -7.71 -6.89
N GLU A 46 -0.40 -8.97 -6.51
CA GLU A 46 -1.37 -9.44 -5.52
C GLU A 46 -1.18 -8.75 -4.18
N CYS A 47 0.05 -8.56 -3.75
CA CYS A 47 0.35 -7.85 -2.51
C CYS A 47 -0.13 -6.40 -2.59
N MET A 48 0.17 -5.71 -3.68
CA MET A 48 -0.29 -4.34 -3.88
C MET A 48 -1.82 -4.27 -3.90
N TYR A 49 -2.48 -5.22 -4.55
CA TYR A 49 -3.94 -5.27 -4.57
C TYR A 49 -4.50 -5.41 -3.16
N ARG A 50 -3.97 -6.30 -2.35
CA ARG A 50 -4.45 -6.51 -0.98
C ARG A 50 -4.29 -5.26 -0.13
N TRP A 51 -3.14 -4.60 -0.23
CA TRP A 51 -2.90 -3.36 0.49
C TRP A 51 -3.86 -2.26 0.03
N ILE A 52 -3.92 -2.02 -1.26
CA ILE A 52 -4.73 -0.93 -1.83
C ILE A 52 -6.22 -1.19 -1.58
N SER A 53 -6.69 -2.42 -1.78
CA SER A 53 -8.10 -2.74 -1.57
C SER A 53 -8.53 -2.60 -0.11
N THR A 54 -7.61 -2.84 0.82
CA THR A 54 -7.91 -2.72 2.24
C THR A 54 -7.88 -1.28 2.72
N GLY A 55 -6.94 -0.49 2.24
CA GLY A 55 -6.66 0.83 2.78
C GLY A 55 -7.23 2.02 2.00
N VAL A 56 -7.70 1.83 0.78
CA VAL A 56 -8.23 2.93 -0.03
C VAL A 56 -9.74 3.02 0.15
N LYS A 57 -10.21 4.21 0.51
CA LYS A 57 -11.64 4.47 0.70
C LYS A 57 -12.34 4.43 -0.65
N GLY A 58 -13.46 3.71 -0.71
CA GLY A 58 -14.25 3.62 -1.93
C GLY A 58 -13.63 2.75 -3.02
N PHE A 59 -12.76 1.84 -2.64
CA PHE A 59 -12.04 0.99 -3.58
C PHE A 59 -13.01 0.11 -4.39
N THR A 60 -12.70 -0.01 -5.69
CA THR A 60 -13.37 -0.98 -6.59
C THR A 60 -12.30 -1.60 -7.48
N ASP A 61 -12.61 -2.76 -8.05
CA ASP A 61 -11.69 -3.40 -8.98
C ASP A 61 -11.42 -2.53 -10.21
N ASP A 62 -12.47 -1.83 -10.68
CA ASP A 62 -12.31 -0.90 -11.80
C ASP A 62 -11.33 0.23 -11.46
N MET A 63 -11.38 0.73 -10.24
CA MET A 63 -10.43 1.73 -9.78
C MET A 63 -9.00 1.18 -9.85
N PHE A 64 -8.80 -0.04 -9.36
CA PHE A 64 -7.48 -0.67 -9.39
C PHE A 64 -6.96 -0.81 -10.82
N LEU A 65 -7.83 -1.25 -11.73
CA LEU A 65 -7.48 -1.41 -13.14
C LEU A 65 -7.19 -0.08 -13.83
N SER A 66 -7.75 1.02 -13.31
CA SER A 66 -7.52 2.34 -13.89
C SER A 66 -6.15 2.91 -13.53
N PHE A 67 -5.50 2.39 -12.50
CA PHE A 67 -4.16 2.86 -12.11
C PHE A 67 -3.11 2.23 -13.03
N SER A 68 -2.13 3.05 -13.43
CA SER A 68 -0.94 2.52 -14.10
C SER A 68 -0.08 1.77 -13.09
N GLU A 69 0.88 0.99 -13.59
CA GLU A 69 1.79 0.27 -12.70
C GLU A 69 2.55 1.22 -11.78
N ASP A 70 3.01 2.35 -12.32
CA ASP A 70 3.70 3.37 -11.52
C ASP A 70 2.79 3.94 -10.45
N GLU A 71 1.51 4.18 -10.77
CA GLU A 71 0.54 4.68 -9.81
C GLU A 71 0.29 3.66 -8.69
N LYS A 72 0.19 2.38 -9.04
CA LYS A 72 0.01 1.32 -8.05
C LYS A 72 1.18 1.28 -7.06
N VAL A 73 2.41 1.35 -7.57
CA VAL A 73 3.61 1.36 -6.74
C VAL A 73 3.63 2.59 -5.85
N GLU A 74 3.33 3.75 -6.42
CA GLU A 74 3.32 5.02 -5.69
C GLU A 74 2.32 4.98 -4.53
N ILE A 75 1.10 4.51 -4.78
CA ILE A 75 0.06 4.38 -3.77
C ILE A 75 0.49 3.38 -2.70
N PHE A 76 1.03 2.24 -3.10
CA PHE A 76 1.47 1.20 -2.19
C PHE A 76 2.56 1.70 -1.25
N VAL A 77 3.55 2.39 -1.78
CA VAL A 77 4.64 2.98 -0.97
C VAL A 77 4.07 4.01 0.01
N LYS A 78 3.17 4.86 -0.47
CA LYS A 78 2.57 5.89 0.39
C LYS A 78 1.72 5.28 1.49
N MET A 79 1.04 4.17 1.20
CA MET A 79 0.28 3.46 2.22
C MET A 79 1.19 2.91 3.31
N GLN A 80 2.35 2.38 2.95
CA GLN A 80 3.30 1.91 3.94
C GLN A 80 3.75 3.05 4.84
N ASP A 81 4.08 4.20 4.26
CA ASP A 81 4.45 5.37 5.03
C ASP A 81 3.33 5.78 5.98
N HIS A 82 2.11 5.79 5.50
CA HIS A 82 0.97 6.25 6.30
C HIS A 82 0.63 5.27 7.43
N PHE A 83 0.53 3.97 7.12
CA PHE A 83 0.06 2.99 8.10
C PHE A 83 1.16 2.47 9.01
N ILE A 84 2.38 2.34 8.53
CA ILE A 84 3.48 1.81 9.33
C ILE A 84 4.22 2.93 10.05
N LEU A 85 4.73 3.91 9.32
CA LEU A 85 5.49 5.00 9.95
C LEU A 85 4.59 5.93 10.75
N GLY A 86 3.35 6.13 10.28
CA GLY A 86 2.38 6.91 11.04
C GLY A 86 2.05 6.27 12.37
N GLU A 87 1.93 4.94 12.42
CA GLU A 87 1.69 4.19 13.65
C GLU A 87 2.87 4.36 14.63
N GLU A 88 4.10 4.26 14.14
CA GLU A 88 5.27 4.45 14.96
C GLU A 88 5.32 5.86 15.54
N LYS A 89 5.00 6.86 14.75
CA LYS A 89 4.93 8.25 15.22
C LYS A 89 3.84 8.42 16.26
N ALA A 90 2.71 7.78 16.08
CA ALA A 90 1.60 7.89 17.01
C ALA A 90 1.88 7.22 18.35
N SER A 91 2.75 6.24 18.38
CA SER A 91 3.09 5.51 19.62
C SER A 91 4.08 6.26 20.51
N LYS A 92 4.58 7.36 20.05
CA LYS A 92 5.45 8.23 20.82
C LYS A 92 4.64 9.32 21.51
#